data_a467b16b7ddf6e7315bd72b8ab4d1fea
#
_entry.id   a467b16b7ddf6e7315bd72b8ab4d1fea
#
_cell.length_a   1.000
_cell.length_b   1.000
_cell.length_c   1.000
_cell.angle_alpha   90.00
_cell.angle_beta   90.00
_cell.angle_gamma   90.00
#
_symmetry.space_group_name_H-M   'P 1'
#
loop_
_entity.id
_entity.type
_entity.pdbx_description
1 polymer ?
#
loop_
_entity_poly.entity_id
_entity_poly.type
_entity_poly.pdbx_seq_one_letter_code
_entity_poly.pdbx_strand_id
1 'polypeptide(L)'
;MTALTPNVTGHKGLGSLASRYVDIENLAWEASNFPGVDFKTLLVDPETGILTTLVRMAPGATLPDHEHMEIEQTYVLEGRLIDDDGEVTSGNFVWRPARSRHSAHAPEGALLLGIFLKPNRFFHQDGSQTDFLGRDYDKTWNR
;
A
#
# COMPACT_ATOMS: atom_id res chain seq x y z
N MET A 1 -21.44 -4.89 -4.40
CA MET A 1 -20.16 -4.17 -4.50
C MET A 1 -19.47 -4.20 -3.14
N THR A 2 -18.22 -4.66 -3.11
CA THR A 2 -17.44 -4.80 -1.86
C THR A 2 -16.38 -3.71 -1.69
N ALA A 3 -16.02 -3.01 -2.76
CA ALA A 3 -15.03 -1.92 -2.72
C ALA A 3 -15.52 -0.77 -1.85
N LEU A 4 -14.63 -0.24 -1.01
CA LEU A 4 -14.94 0.86 -0.10
C LEU A 4 -13.71 1.71 0.21
N THR A 5 -13.96 2.90 0.73
CA THR A 5 -12.95 3.70 1.40
C THR A 5 -13.20 3.58 2.91
N PRO A 6 -12.29 2.94 3.67
CA PRO A 6 -12.45 2.84 5.12
C PRO A 6 -12.46 4.22 5.80
N ASN A 7 -13.13 4.31 6.94
CA ASN A 7 -13.15 5.51 7.80
C ASN A 7 -13.82 6.75 7.17
N VAL A 8 -14.58 6.58 6.10
CA VAL A 8 -15.37 7.64 5.47
C VAL A 8 -16.86 7.35 5.69
N THR A 9 -17.54 8.23 6.42
CA THR A 9 -18.97 8.08 6.71
C THR A 9 -19.88 8.66 5.64
N GLY A 10 -19.40 9.63 4.87
CA GLY A 10 -20.17 10.32 3.83
C GLY A 10 -20.54 9.44 2.63
N HIS A 11 -19.94 8.25 2.50
CA HIS A 11 -20.28 7.29 1.44
C HIS A 11 -21.48 6.40 1.77
N LYS A 12 -21.94 6.41 3.02
CA LYS A 12 -23.10 5.62 3.43
C LYS A 12 -24.36 6.10 2.70
N GLY A 13 -25.15 5.16 2.22
CA GLY A 13 -26.39 5.49 1.52
C GLY A 13 -26.24 5.92 0.07
N LEU A 14 -25.01 6.04 -0.45
CA LEU A 14 -24.81 6.28 -1.88
C LEU A 14 -25.27 5.07 -2.70
N GLY A 15 -25.87 5.36 -3.85
CA GLY A 15 -26.21 4.31 -4.82
C GLY A 15 -24.96 3.58 -5.33
N SER A 16 -25.15 2.34 -5.76
CA SER A 16 -24.03 1.48 -6.19
C SER A 16 -23.20 2.06 -7.35
N LEU A 17 -23.79 2.94 -8.15
CA LEU A 17 -23.10 3.56 -9.30
C LEU A 17 -22.63 4.99 -9.03
N ALA A 18 -22.86 5.51 -7.85
CA ALA A 18 -22.40 6.85 -7.50
C ALA A 18 -20.87 6.88 -7.31
N SER A 19 -20.25 7.96 -7.76
CA SER A 19 -18.82 8.19 -7.49
C SER A 19 -18.58 8.42 -6.00
N ARG A 20 -17.42 7.96 -5.51
CA ARG A 20 -16.98 8.17 -4.13
C ARG A 20 -15.84 9.18 -4.15
N TYR A 21 -16.10 10.35 -3.57
CA TYR A 21 -15.07 11.39 -3.41
C TYR A 21 -14.40 11.21 -2.06
N VAL A 22 -13.07 11.26 -2.03
CA VAL A 22 -12.28 11.07 -0.83
C VAL A 22 -11.49 12.34 -0.54
N ASP A 23 -11.78 12.97 0.59
CA ASP A 23 -11.03 14.10 1.11
C ASP A 23 -9.82 13.54 1.89
N ILE A 24 -8.70 13.41 1.21
CA ILE A 24 -7.51 12.74 1.75
C ILE A 24 -6.94 13.48 2.96
N GLU A 25 -6.98 14.82 2.97
CA GLU A 25 -6.48 15.61 4.10
C GLU A 25 -7.22 15.29 5.41
N ASN A 26 -8.51 15.00 5.33
CA ASN A 26 -9.33 14.68 6.48
C ASN A 26 -9.30 13.21 6.89
N LEU A 27 -8.61 12.35 6.14
CA LEU A 27 -8.34 11.00 6.59
C LEU A 27 -7.16 11.00 7.58
N ALA A 28 -7.32 10.30 8.70
CA ALA A 28 -6.23 10.13 9.64
C ALA A 28 -5.15 9.22 9.07
N TRP A 29 -3.88 9.54 9.35
CA TRP A 29 -2.79 8.61 9.13
C TRP A 29 -2.91 7.44 10.10
N GLU A 30 -2.70 6.24 9.59
CA GLU A 30 -2.68 5.02 10.39
C GLU A 30 -1.25 4.46 10.41
N ALA A 31 -0.83 3.97 11.58
CA ALA A 31 0.46 3.33 11.70
C ALA A 31 0.43 1.93 11.10
N SER A 32 1.45 1.58 10.31
CA SER A 32 1.66 0.22 9.86
C SER A 32 2.44 -0.59 10.90
N ASN A 33 2.70 -1.87 10.61
CA ASN A 33 3.58 -2.70 11.44
C ASN A 33 5.07 -2.41 11.19
N PHE A 34 5.40 -1.53 10.26
CA PHE A 34 6.79 -1.20 9.94
C PHE A 34 7.15 0.15 10.53
N PRO A 35 8.28 0.26 11.27
CA PRO A 35 8.67 1.52 11.89
C PRO A 35 8.82 2.64 10.86
N GLY A 36 8.23 3.81 11.15
CA GLY A 36 8.31 4.97 10.28
C GLY A 36 7.47 4.92 9.01
N VAL A 37 6.60 3.94 8.89
CA VAL A 37 5.72 3.79 7.72
C VAL A 37 4.28 3.93 8.15
N ASP A 38 3.62 5.01 7.71
CA ASP A 38 2.21 5.29 7.94
C ASP A 38 1.44 5.27 6.61
N PHE A 39 0.14 5.09 6.69
CA PHE A 39 -0.66 4.99 5.48
C PHE A 39 -2.06 5.58 5.65
N LYS A 40 -2.70 5.87 4.51
CA LYS A 40 -4.12 6.15 4.39
C LYS A 40 -4.68 5.24 3.31
N THR A 41 -5.70 4.46 3.62
CA THR A 41 -6.36 3.62 2.61
C THR A 41 -7.40 4.44 1.86
N LEU A 42 -7.21 4.58 0.55
CA LEU A 42 -8.13 5.35 -0.31
C LEU A 42 -9.22 4.46 -0.89
N LEU A 43 -8.88 3.24 -1.21
CA LEU A 43 -9.79 2.23 -1.76
C LEU A 43 -9.29 0.85 -1.35
N VAL A 44 -10.20 0.00 -0.91
CA VAL A 44 -9.94 -1.43 -0.72
C VAL A 44 -11.15 -2.23 -1.18
N ASP A 45 -10.88 -3.33 -1.86
CA ASP A 45 -11.90 -4.35 -2.15
C ASP A 45 -11.50 -5.66 -1.48
N PRO A 46 -12.17 -6.02 -0.37
CA PRO A 46 -11.83 -7.25 0.36
C PRO A 46 -12.02 -8.54 -0.44
N GLU A 47 -12.86 -8.53 -1.48
CA GLU A 47 -13.06 -9.72 -2.32
C GLU A 47 -11.94 -9.92 -3.33
N THR A 48 -11.59 -8.87 -4.07
CA THR A 48 -10.60 -8.96 -5.13
C THR A 48 -9.18 -8.71 -4.65
N GLY A 49 -9.03 -7.99 -3.53
CA GLY A 49 -7.74 -7.58 -3.00
C GLY A 49 -7.20 -6.29 -3.61
N ILE A 50 -7.95 -5.63 -4.51
CA ILE A 50 -7.53 -4.32 -5.03
C ILE A 50 -7.38 -3.33 -3.88
N LEU A 51 -6.27 -2.62 -3.87
CA LEU A 51 -5.91 -1.69 -2.80
C LEU A 51 -5.23 -0.46 -3.38
N THR A 52 -5.71 0.72 -2.99
CA THR A 52 -5.04 1.98 -3.28
C THR A 52 -4.75 2.69 -1.97
N THR A 53 -3.47 3.00 -1.74
CA THR A 53 -3.01 3.63 -0.50
C THR A 53 -2.13 4.83 -0.77
N LEU A 54 -2.20 5.81 0.12
CA LEU A 54 -1.17 6.83 0.29
C LEU A 54 -0.24 6.35 1.42
N VAL A 55 1.06 6.25 1.14
CA VAL A 55 2.06 5.75 2.09
C VAL A 55 3.07 6.86 2.36
N ARG A 56 3.32 7.12 3.64
CA ARG A 56 4.33 8.06 4.10
C ARG A 56 5.44 7.29 4.79
N MET A 57 6.65 7.45 4.30
CA MET A 57 7.85 6.85 4.89
C MET A 57 8.72 7.95 5.52
N ALA A 58 9.03 7.80 6.80
CA ALA A 58 9.97 8.68 7.48
C ALA A 58 11.38 8.52 6.89
N PRO A 59 12.27 9.53 7.01
CA PRO A 59 13.65 9.39 6.56
C PRO A 59 14.32 8.13 7.13
N GLY A 60 14.87 7.30 6.25
CA GLY A 60 15.51 6.03 6.60
C GLY A 60 14.56 4.84 6.80
N ALA A 61 13.25 5.03 6.67
CA ALA A 61 12.30 3.93 6.81
C ALA A 61 12.47 2.90 5.70
N THR A 62 12.19 1.65 6.03
CA THR A 62 12.34 0.51 5.12
C THR A 62 11.04 -0.30 5.10
N LEU A 63 10.65 -0.72 3.91
CA LEU A 63 9.69 -1.80 3.71
C LEU A 63 10.50 -3.08 3.51
N PRO A 64 10.43 -4.04 4.45
CA PRO A 64 11.27 -5.24 4.38
C PRO A 64 10.82 -6.16 3.24
N ASP A 65 11.52 -7.26 3.10
CA ASP A 65 11.34 -8.26 2.06
C ASP A 65 9.87 -8.64 1.84
N HIS A 66 9.37 -8.41 0.62
CA HIS A 66 8.01 -8.73 0.22
C HIS A 66 7.93 -9.11 -1.26
N GLU A 67 6.90 -9.88 -1.57
CA GLU A 67 6.56 -10.28 -2.94
C GLU A 67 5.33 -9.52 -3.41
N HIS A 68 5.38 -9.01 -4.65
CA HIS A 68 4.22 -8.42 -5.31
C HIS A 68 3.35 -9.57 -5.84
N MET A 69 2.27 -9.87 -5.15
CA MET A 69 1.39 -11.00 -5.50
C MET A 69 0.66 -10.79 -6.83
N GLU A 70 0.46 -9.54 -7.20
CA GLU A 70 0.03 -9.05 -8.50
C GLU A 70 0.77 -7.75 -8.81
N ILE A 71 0.57 -7.16 -9.99
CA ILE A 71 1.21 -5.90 -10.37
C ILE A 71 0.97 -4.84 -9.30
N GLU A 72 2.04 -4.16 -8.91
CA GLU A 72 2.01 -2.96 -8.09
C GLU A 72 2.40 -1.75 -8.93
N GLN A 73 1.68 -0.65 -8.78
CA GLN A 73 2.00 0.63 -9.40
C GLN A 73 2.25 1.66 -8.31
N THR A 74 3.34 2.41 -8.42
CA THR A 74 3.70 3.42 -7.44
C THR A 74 4.06 4.74 -8.13
N TYR A 75 3.37 5.80 -7.73
CA TYR A 75 3.72 7.18 -8.11
C TYR A 75 4.32 7.87 -6.89
N VAL A 76 5.51 8.44 -7.04
CA VAL A 76 6.21 9.14 -5.95
C VAL A 76 5.80 10.61 -5.97
N LEU A 77 5.13 11.05 -4.91
CA LEU A 77 4.69 12.43 -4.73
C LEU A 77 5.82 13.31 -4.16
N GLU A 78 6.55 12.78 -3.19
CA GLU A 78 7.67 13.46 -2.51
C GLU A 78 8.76 12.45 -2.16
N GLY A 79 10.00 12.93 -2.12
CA GLY A 79 11.15 12.11 -1.74
C GLY A 79 11.55 11.11 -2.82
N ARG A 80 12.09 9.97 -2.39
CA ARG A 80 12.49 8.89 -3.28
C ARG A 80 12.46 7.52 -2.59
N LEU A 81 12.32 6.51 -3.41
CA LEU A 81 12.32 5.11 -2.98
C LEU A 81 13.42 4.38 -3.73
N ILE A 82 14.23 3.60 -3.01
CA ILE A 82 15.37 2.86 -3.56
C ILE A 82 15.21 1.37 -3.26
N ASP A 83 15.56 0.54 -4.24
CA ASP A 83 15.74 -0.91 -4.09
C ASP A 83 16.95 -1.38 -4.92
N ASP A 84 17.16 -2.69 -4.99
CA ASP A 84 18.30 -3.26 -5.73
C ASP A 84 18.21 -3.03 -7.24
N ASP A 85 17.01 -2.80 -7.78
CA ASP A 85 16.83 -2.55 -9.22
C ASP A 85 17.09 -1.10 -9.62
N GLY A 86 16.99 -0.17 -8.66
CA GLY A 86 17.19 1.24 -8.94
C GLY A 86 16.46 2.16 -7.97
N GLU A 87 16.16 3.37 -8.44
CA GLU A 87 15.44 4.35 -7.65
C GLU A 87 14.32 5.02 -8.43
N VAL A 88 13.30 5.47 -7.71
CA VAL A 88 12.23 6.29 -8.24
C VAL A 88 12.12 7.56 -7.39
N THR A 89 12.17 8.72 -8.06
CA THR A 89 12.16 10.03 -7.42
C THR A 89 10.82 10.74 -7.60
N SER A 90 10.65 11.86 -6.87
CA SER A 90 9.43 12.68 -6.91
C SER A 90 9.00 13.01 -8.34
N GLY A 91 7.70 12.82 -8.61
CA GLY A 91 7.11 13.05 -9.93
C GLY A 91 7.28 11.90 -10.91
N ASN A 92 7.89 10.78 -10.50
CA ASN A 92 8.12 9.63 -11.34
C ASN A 92 7.34 8.41 -10.87
N PHE A 93 7.34 7.39 -11.71
CA PHE A 93 6.49 6.22 -11.58
C PHE A 93 7.32 4.95 -11.73
N VAL A 94 6.99 3.94 -10.96
CA VAL A 94 7.52 2.58 -11.11
C VAL A 94 6.37 1.58 -11.04
N TRP A 95 6.43 0.54 -11.85
CA TRP A 95 5.54 -0.59 -11.67
C TRP A 95 6.35 -1.87 -11.46
N ARG A 96 5.82 -2.74 -10.62
CA ARG A 96 6.47 -3.98 -10.23
C ARG A 96 5.69 -5.15 -10.84
N PRO A 97 6.36 -6.02 -11.61
CA PRO A 97 5.71 -7.21 -12.15
C PRO A 97 5.19 -8.13 -11.04
N ALA A 98 4.12 -8.84 -11.36
CA ALA A 98 3.64 -9.90 -10.46
C ALA A 98 4.76 -10.92 -10.20
N ARG A 99 4.87 -11.36 -8.95
CA ARG A 99 5.87 -12.30 -8.44
C ARG A 99 7.26 -11.72 -8.24
N SER A 100 7.50 -10.47 -8.57
CA SER A 100 8.77 -9.83 -8.20
C SER A 100 8.86 -9.62 -6.69
N ARG A 101 10.07 -9.64 -6.16
CA ARG A 101 10.34 -9.60 -4.72
C ARG A 101 11.48 -8.65 -4.42
N HIS A 102 11.32 -7.82 -3.40
CA HIS A 102 12.37 -6.88 -2.98
C HIS A 102 12.14 -6.38 -1.55
N SER A 103 13.11 -5.65 -1.04
CA SER A 103 12.95 -4.67 0.02
C SER A 103 13.20 -3.28 -0.57
N ALA A 104 12.61 -2.26 0.04
CA ALA A 104 12.76 -0.88 -0.44
C ALA A 104 12.94 0.07 0.73
N HIS A 105 13.69 1.16 0.54
CA HIS A 105 13.88 2.15 1.58
C HIS A 105 13.82 3.56 1.03
N ALA A 106 13.54 4.50 1.92
CA ALA A 106 13.42 5.92 1.63
C ALA A 106 14.47 6.70 2.43
N PRO A 107 15.68 6.96 1.89
CA PRO A 107 16.78 7.56 2.66
C PRO A 107 16.42 8.91 3.27
N GLU A 108 15.71 9.75 2.52
CA GLU A 108 15.25 11.08 2.96
C GLU A 108 13.75 11.11 3.25
N GLY A 109 13.11 9.94 3.31
CA GLY A 109 11.66 9.83 3.38
C GLY A 109 11.00 9.84 2.01
N ALA A 110 9.72 9.51 1.98
CA ALA A 110 8.93 9.51 0.76
C ALA A 110 7.44 9.63 1.06
N LEU A 111 6.70 10.19 0.09
CA LEU A 111 5.26 10.13 0.04
C LEU A 111 4.88 9.46 -1.28
N LEU A 112 4.14 8.36 -1.20
CA LEU A 112 3.86 7.47 -2.32
C LEU A 112 2.36 7.26 -2.48
N LEU A 113 1.90 7.23 -3.73
CA LEU A 113 0.60 6.67 -4.07
C LEU A 113 0.82 5.27 -4.63
N GLY A 114 0.33 4.26 -3.94
CA GLY A 114 0.44 2.86 -4.33
C GLY A 114 -0.89 2.28 -4.80
N ILE A 115 -0.87 1.60 -5.93
CA ILE A 115 -2.02 0.88 -6.47
C ILE A 115 -1.63 -0.60 -6.60
N PHE A 116 -2.33 -1.45 -5.86
CA PHE A 116 -2.06 -2.88 -5.77
C PHE A 116 -3.26 -3.65 -6.32
N LEU A 117 -3.02 -4.53 -7.28
CA LEU A 117 -4.09 -5.43 -7.74
C LEU A 117 -4.36 -6.54 -6.72
N LYS A 118 -3.35 -6.89 -5.92
CA LYS A 118 -3.46 -7.68 -4.68
C LYS A 118 -2.46 -7.16 -3.67
N PRO A 119 -2.74 -7.28 -2.36
CA PRO A 119 -1.78 -6.88 -1.32
C PRO A 119 -0.47 -7.65 -1.45
N ASN A 120 0.62 -7.00 -1.07
CA ASN A 120 1.94 -7.63 -1.02
C ASN A 120 2.02 -8.65 0.12
N ARG A 121 2.83 -9.69 -0.10
CA ARG A 121 3.16 -10.69 0.91
C ARG A 121 4.51 -10.36 1.51
N PHE A 122 4.53 -10.10 2.82
CA PHE A 122 5.75 -9.82 3.58
C PHE A 122 6.26 -11.10 4.24
N PHE A 123 7.58 -11.33 4.15
CA PHE A 123 8.24 -12.49 4.71
C PHE A 123 9.00 -12.07 5.97
N HIS A 124 8.73 -12.75 7.09
CA HIS A 124 9.34 -12.45 8.38
C HIS A 124 10.39 -13.49 8.76
N GLN A 125 11.33 -13.10 9.62
CA GLN A 125 12.41 -13.99 10.05
C GLN A 125 11.92 -15.23 10.79
N ASP A 126 10.77 -15.14 11.46
CA ASP A 126 10.14 -16.28 12.15
C ASP A 126 9.42 -17.25 11.20
N GLY A 127 9.47 -17.00 9.90
CA GLY A 127 8.80 -17.80 8.89
C GLY A 127 7.34 -17.42 8.62
N SER A 128 6.76 -16.49 9.39
CA SER A 128 5.41 -16.02 9.13
C SER A 128 5.36 -15.17 7.86
N GLN A 129 4.19 -15.16 7.22
CA GLN A 129 3.94 -14.37 6.01
C GLN A 129 2.67 -13.56 6.23
N THR A 130 2.79 -12.24 6.11
CA THR A 130 1.70 -11.34 6.42
C THR A 130 1.45 -10.35 5.28
N ASP A 131 0.28 -9.70 5.34
CA ASP A 131 0.04 -8.49 4.57
C ASP A 131 0.68 -7.27 5.27
N PHE A 132 0.47 -6.10 4.69
CA PHE A 132 0.99 -4.83 5.21
C PHE A 132 0.49 -4.52 6.65
N LEU A 133 -0.68 -5.00 7.01
CA LEU A 133 -1.27 -4.79 8.35
C LEU A 133 -0.91 -5.88 9.35
N GLY A 134 -0.04 -6.82 8.97
CA GLY A 134 0.41 -7.90 9.86
C GLY A 134 -0.55 -9.07 9.97
N ARG A 135 -1.59 -9.12 9.12
CA ARG A 135 -2.52 -10.25 9.10
C ARG A 135 -1.92 -11.42 8.34
N ASP A 136 -2.20 -12.63 8.81
CA ASP A 136 -1.78 -13.85 8.10
C ASP A 136 -2.25 -13.79 6.64
N TYR A 137 -1.30 -13.90 5.70
CA TYR A 137 -1.59 -13.66 4.28
C TYR A 137 -2.58 -14.69 3.73
N ASP A 138 -2.31 -15.96 3.96
CA ASP A 138 -3.11 -17.02 3.37
C ASP A 138 -4.53 -17.07 3.95
N LYS A 139 -4.66 -16.83 5.25
CA LYS A 139 -5.98 -16.75 5.89
C LYS A 139 -6.80 -15.55 5.43
N THR A 140 -6.14 -14.46 5.09
CA THR A 140 -6.81 -13.21 4.71
C THR A 140 -7.14 -13.15 3.22
N TRP A 141 -6.20 -13.56 2.35
CA TRP A 141 -6.26 -13.29 0.92
C TRP A 141 -6.35 -14.52 0.02
N ASN A 142 -5.96 -15.70 0.49
CA ASN A 142 -6.06 -16.95 -0.27
C ASN A 142 -7.28 -17.75 0.18
N ARG A 143 -8.44 -17.25 -0.13
CA ARG A 143 -9.71 -17.90 0.20
C ARG A 143 -10.23 -18.73 -0.97
#